data_b605c80f34310bbde2d874f9a41a7bd2
#
_entry.id   b605c80f34310bbde2d874f9a41a7bd2
#
_cell.length_a   1.000
_cell.length_b   1.000
_cell.length_c   1.000
_cell.angle_alpha   90.00
_cell.angle_beta   90.00
_cell.angle_gamma   90.00
#
_symmetry.space_group_name_H-M   'P 1'
#
loop_
_entity.id
_entity.type
_entity.pdbx_description
1 polymer ?
#
loop_
_entity_poly.entity_id
_entity_poly.type
_entity_poly.pdbx_seq_one_letter_code
_entity_poly.pdbx_strand_id
1 'polypeptide(L)'
;MAFKLKGKEEKFFSILENHAALTFESAEMMERVFKGEISKEEAFLEIDTKEKAADELVTETVERLRKTFITPMDREDIQLLIDQLDTTLDNIKEIMDKMVMYHVGNPSDGAIRMSEIVVKCVKHINKSIGYMGSLKKDHVKVEGRVHQVLKLESEADNIYHEEMAKLFTECTDPIEIIKWKEILSSMEDVIDGCEDLVGTFRRVVLKYA
;
A
#
# COMPACT_ATOMS: atom_id res chain seq x y z
N MET A 1 36.30 -8.32 -5.77
CA MET A 1 35.48 -7.21 -5.22
C MET A 1 34.05 -7.16 -5.79
N ALA A 2 33.82 -7.38 -7.09
CA ALA A 2 32.48 -7.34 -7.71
C ALA A 2 31.42 -8.29 -7.13
N PHE A 3 31.83 -9.50 -6.71
CA PHE A 3 30.90 -10.51 -6.14
C PHE A 3 30.31 -10.10 -4.78
N LYS A 4 31.06 -9.34 -3.94
CA LYS A 4 30.58 -8.81 -2.65
C LYS A 4 29.65 -7.59 -2.81
N LEU A 5 29.80 -6.83 -3.88
CA LEU A 5 28.94 -5.69 -4.21
C LEU A 5 27.56 -6.17 -4.66
N LYS A 6 27.49 -7.13 -5.57
CA LYS A 6 26.23 -7.71 -6.08
C LYS A 6 25.33 -8.26 -4.98
N GLY A 7 25.86 -8.96 -4.00
CA GLY A 7 25.09 -9.47 -2.86
C GLY A 7 24.62 -8.41 -1.85
N LYS A 8 25.17 -7.18 -1.90
CA LYS A 8 24.69 -6.06 -1.08
C LYS A 8 23.56 -5.27 -1.78
N GLU A 9 23.64 -5.16 -3.10
CA GLU A 9 22.61 -4.55 -3.93
C GLU A 9 21.32 -5.38 -3.93
N GLU A 10 21.44 -6.71 -4.07
CA GLU A 10 20.33 -7.66 -4.01
C GLU A 10 19.54 -7.57 -2.69
N LYS A 11 20.21 -7.20 -1.58
CA LYS A 11 19.55 -7.09 -0.27
C LYS A 11 18.60 -5.89 -0.14
N PHE A 12 18.88 -4.75 -0.78
CA PHE A 12 17.95 -3.61 -0.77
C PHE A 12 16.65 -3.95 -1.51
N PHE A 13 16.75 -4.59 -2.67
CA PHE A 13 15.58 -5.04 -3.41
C PHE A 13 14.78 -6.08 -2.64
N SER A 14 15.47 -7.04 -2.00
CA SER A 14 14.81 -8.05 -1.17
C SER A 14 14.04 -7.44 0.02
N ILE A 15 14.55 -6.38 0.65
CA ILE A 15 13.85 -5.68 1.74
C ILE A 15 12.57 -5.01 1.19
N LEU A 16 12.68 -4.29 0.08
CA LEU A 16 11.53 -3.65 -0.57
C LEU A 16 10.48 -4.69 -1.00
N GLU A 17 10.91 -5.82 -1.57
CA GLU A 17 10.05 -6.93 -1.98
C GLU A 17 9.31 -7.55 -0.79
N ASN A 18 10.01 -7.78 0.32
CA ASN A 18 9.42 -8.34 1.54
C ASN A 18 8.40 -7.36 2.15
N HIS A 19 8.72 -6.07 2.22
CA HIS A 19 7.80 -5.06 2.71
C HIS A 19 6.54 -4.98 1.84
N ALA A 20 6.71 -4.90 0.51
CA ALA A 20 5.59 -4.86 -0.43
C ALA A 20 4.72 -6.12 -0.38
N ALA A 21 5.30 -7.29 -0.06
CA ALA A 21 4.56 -8.52 0.15
C ALA A 21 3.70 -8.45 1.43
N LEU A 22 4.25 -7.96 2.55
CA LEU A 22 3.50 -7.75 3.79
C LEU A 22 2.34 -6.76 3.59
N THR A 23 2.59 -5.66 2.88
CA THR A 23 1.55 -4.68 2.54
C THR A 23 0.43 -5.32 1.69
N PHE A 24 0.79 -6.15 0.71
CA PHE A 24 -0.18 -6.82 -0.15
C PHE A 24 -1.01 -7.85 0.62
N GLU A 25 -0.40 -8.67 1.46
CA GLU A 25 -1.11 -9.62 2.32
C GLU A 25 -2.06 -8.91 3.30
N SER A 26 -1.66 -7.76 3.85
CA SER A 26 -2.51 -6.95 4.72
C SER A 26 -3.72 -6.36 3.99
N ALA A 27 -3.54 -5.91 2.74
CA ALA A 27 -4.64 -5.45 1.90
C ALA A 27 -5.64 -6.58 1.59
N GLU A 28 -5.15 -7.81 1.27
CA GLU A 28 -6.02 -8.97 1.05
C GLU A 28 -6.80 -9.36 2.31
N MET A 29 -6.19 -9.25 3.49
CA MET A 29 -6.89 -9.50 4.75
C MET A 29 -7.97 -8.46 5.03
N MET A 30 -7.67 -7.18 4.82
CA MET A 30 -8.66 -6.11 4.93
C MET A 30 -9.87 -6.36 3.99
N GLU A 31 -9.64 -6.67 2.72
CA GLU A 31 -10.70 -7.00 1.76
C GLU A 31 -11.60 -8.15 2.25
N ARG A 32 -11.01 -9.20 2.81
CA ARG A 32 -11.77 -10.34 3.37
C ARG A 32 -12.67 -9.93 4.53
N VAL A 33 -12.26 -8.96 5.36
CA VAL A 33 -13.12 -8.38 6.40
C VAL A 33 -14.30 -7.64 5.77
N PHE A 34 -14.06 -6.81 4.77
CA PHE A 34 -15.14 -6.09 4.06
C PHE A 34 -16.12 -7.04 3.38
N LYS A 35 -15.66 -8.21 2.92
CA LYS A 35 -16.52 -9.27 2.37
C LYS A 35 -17.20 -10.15 3.43
N GLY A 36 -16.91 -9.94 4.71
CA GLY A 36 -17.47 -10.73 5.81
C GLY A 36 -16.93 -12.17 5.90
N GLU A 37 -15.76 -12.45 5.31
CA GLU A 37 -15.14 -13.78 5.30
C GLU A 37 -14.34 -14.08 6.58
N ILE A 38 -13.80 -13.04 7.23
CA ILE A 38 -13.07 -13.14 8.51
C ILE A 38 -13.50 -12.01 9.45
N SER A 39 -13.29 -12.17 10.75
CA SER A 39 -13.60 -11.15 11.73
C SER A 39 -12.60 -9.98 11.65
N LYS A 40 -13.06 -8.76 11.93
CA LYS A 40 -12.21 -7.58 11.97
C LYS A 40 -11.16 -7.64 13.09
N GLU A 41 -11.50 -8.26 14.20
CA GLU A 41 -10.62 -8.45 15.35
C GLU A 41 -9.44 -9.38 15.03
N GLU A 42 -9.72 -10.51 14.35
CA GLU A 42 -8.70 -11.45 13.90
C GLU A 42 -7.77 -10.81 12.87
N ALA A 43 -8.34 -10.18 11.84
CA ALA A 43 -7.56 -9.50 10.81
C ALA A 43 -6.69 -8.37 11.37
N PHE A 44 -7.22 -7.57 12.31
CA PHE A 44 -6.46 -6.50 12.95
C PHE A 44 -5.20 -7.03 13.63
N LEU A 45 -5.30 -8.11 14.41
CA LEU A 45 -4.15 -8.70 15.12
C LEU A 45 -3.06 -9.21 14.16
N GLU A 46 -3.47 -9.81 13.05
CA GLU A 46 -2.52 -10.29 12.05
C GLU A 46 -1.88 -9.13 11.26
N ILE A 47 -2.66 -8.10 10.90
CA ILE A 47 -2.14 -6.92 10.23
C ILE A 47 -1.18 -6.14 11.14
N ASP A 48 -1.48 -5.98 12.43
CA ASP A 48 -0.59 -5.39 13.44
C ASP A 48 0.74 -6.15 13.55
N THR A 49 0.70 -7.47 13.43
CA THR A 49 1.92 -8.30 13.41
C THR A 49 2.74 -8.07 12.14
N LYS A 50 2.08 -7.90 10.99
CA LYS A 50 2.73 -7.64 9.70
C LYS A 50 3.34 -6.24 9.63
N GLU A 51 2.65 -5.25 10.17
CA GLU A 51 3.15 -3.88 10.27
C GLU A 51 4.42 -3.82 11.13
N LYS A 52 4.44 -4.45 12.30
CA LYS A 52 5.66 -4.51 13.12
C LYS A 52 6.83 -5.18 12.41
N ALA A 53 6.56 -6.21 11.61
CA ALA A 53 7.59 -6.85 10.79
C ALA A 53 8.06 -5.93 9.64
N ALA A 54 7.19 -5.09 9.09
CA ALA A 54 7.53 -4.10 8.08
C ALA A 54 8.36 -2.95 8.67
N ASP A 55 8.03 -2.45 9.86
CA ASP A 55 8.83 -1.49 10.63
C ASP A 55 10.28 -1.93 10.84
N GLU A 56 10.49 -3.23 11.11
CA GLU A 56 11.83 -3.80 11.21
C GLU A 56 12.58 -3.69 9.87
N LEU A 57 11.90 -3.86 8.73
CA LEU A 57 12.48 -3.71 7.40
C LEU A 57 12.83 -2.25 7.08
N VAL A 58 12.01 -1.28 7.51
CA VAL A 58 12.32 0.16 7.42
C VAL A 58 13.58 0.47 8.22
N THR A 59 13.65 0.02 9.47
CA THR A 59 14.81 0.20 10.34
C THR A 59 16.06 -0.43 9.72
N GLU A 60 15.96 -1.65 9.20
CA GLU A 60 17.06 -2.34 8.51
C GLU A 60 17.53 -1.55 7.29
N THR A 61 16.59 -0.97 6.50
CA THR A 61 16.93 -0.15 5.33
C THR A 61 17.76 1.07 5.72
N VAL A 62 17.33 1.84 6.72
CA VAL A 62 18.04 3.02 7.22
C VAL A 62 19.44 2.66 7.72
N GLU A 63 19.57 1.58 8.50
CA GLU A 63 20.87 1.13 8.96
C GLU A 63 21.81 0.69 7.84
N ARG A 64 21.28 -0.01 6.83
CA ARG A 64 22.07 -0.43 5.66
C ARG A 64 22.50 0.76 4.81
N LEU A 65 21.63 1.75 4.59
CA LEU A 65 21.97 2.98 3.90
C LEU A 65 23.13 3.71 4.60
N ARG A 66 23.15 3.76 5.94
CA ARG A 66 24.25 4.36 6.72
C ARG A 66 25.59 3.60 6.57
N LYS A 67 25.53 2.28 6.48
CA LYS A 67 26.74 1.40 6.45
C LYS A 67 27.24 1.08 5.04
N THR A 68 26.48 1.42 3.98
CA THR A 68 26.81 1.05 2.59
C THR A 68 27.22 2.28 1.80
N PHE A 69 28.44 2.27 1.23
CA PHE A 69 28.97 3.40 0.46
C PHE A 69 28.41 3.45 -0.98
N ILE A 70 28.22 2.28 -1.61
CA ILE A 70 27.67 2.14 -2.96
C ILE A 70 26.31 1.43 -2.84
N THR A 71 25.24 2.07 -3.33
CA THR A 71 23.87 1.56 -3.37
C THR A 71 23.42 1.28 -4.81
N PRO A 72 22.44 0.38 -5.05
CA PRO A 72 22.00 0.03 -6.40
C PRO A 72 21.27 1.16 -7.13
N MET A 73 20.72 2.11 -6.39
CA MET A 73 20.09 3.35 -6.84
C MET A 73 20.36 4.46 -5.83
N ASP A 74 19.97 5.68 -6.11
CA ASP A 74 20.17 6.81 -5.20
C ASP A 74 19.55 6.50 -3.84
N ARG A 75 20.25 6.85 -2.77
CA ARG A 75 19.82 6.59 -1.38
C ARG A 75 18.46 7.19 -1.08
N GLU A 76 18.21 8.38 -1.62
CA GLU A 76 16.95 9.09 -1.47
C GLU A 76 15.80 8.36 -2.16
N ASP A 77 16.05 7.72 -3.32
CA ASP A 77 15.03 6.91 -4.00
C ASP A 77 14.70 5.64 -3.21
N ILE A 78 15.71 4.96 -2.63
CA ILE A 78 15.50 3.79 -1.77
C ILE A 78 14.70 4.17 -0.52
N GLN A 79 15.11 5.26 0.14
CA GLN A 79 14.43 5.74 1.35
C GLN A 79 12.98 6.10 1.05
N LEU A 80 12.75 6.84 -0.03
CA LEU A 80 11.40 7.26 -0.42
C LEU A 80 10.49 6.06 -0.73
N LEU A 81 11.01 5.05 -1.42
CA LEU A 81 10.24 3.84 -1.73
C LEU A 81 9.84 3.08 -0.47
N ILE A 82 10.76 2.90 0.49
CA ILE A 82 10.44 2.18 1.72
C ILE A 82 9.46 2.98 2.60
N ASP A 83 9.64 4.30 2.72
CA ASP A 83 8.77 5.17 3.51
C ASP A 83 7.34 5.21 2.94
N GLN A 84 7.18 5.23 1.61
CA GLN A 84 5.87 5.20 0.97
C GLN A 84 5.19 3.83 1.08
N LEU A 85 5.93 2.73 1.03
CA LEU A 85 5.39 1.39 1.29
C LEU A 85 4.90 1.27 2.73
N ASP A 86 5.67 1.79 3.68
CA ASP A 86 5.35 1.82 5.09
C ASP A 86 4.07 2.61 5.36
N THR A 87 4.00 3.86 4.86
CA THR A 87 2.79 4.67 4.93
C THR A 87 1.55 3.96 4.37
N THR A 88 1.72 3.21 3.26
CA THR A 88 0.61 2.44 2.67
C THR A 88 0.11 1.34 3.61
N LEU A 89 1.02 0.62 4.28
CA LEU A 89 0.66 -0.42 5.24
C LEU A 89 0.04 0.16 6.51
N ASP A 90 0.59 1.26 7.01
CA ASP A 90 0.06 1.98 8.17
C ASP A 90 -1.38 2.44 7.94
N ASN A 91 -1.67 3.00 6.77
CA ASN A 91 -3.02 3.41 6.41
C ASN A 91 -3.99 2.21 6.33
N ILE A 92 -3.54 1.04 5.82
CA ILE A 92 -4.35 -0.20 5.83
C ILE A 92 -4.64 -0.64 7.27
N LYS A 93 -3.63 -0.61 8.15
CA LYS A 93 -3.78 -0.92 9.58
C LYS A 93 -4.75 0.06 10.25
N GLU A 94 -4.65 1.36 9.94
CA GLU A 94 -5.53 2.40 10.48
C GLU A 94 -7.00 2.15 10.13
N ILE A 95 -7.31 1.70 8.89
CA ILE A 95 -8.66 1.30 8.50
C ILE A 95 -9.17 0.20 9.44
N MET A 96 -8.36 -0.83 9.66
CA MET A 96 -8.74 -1.95 10.52
C MET A 96 -8.88 -1.55 11.98
N ASP A 97 -8.02 -0.68 12.49
CA ASP A 97 -8.11 -0.13 13.84
C ASP A 97 -9.42 0.65 14.02
N LYS A 98 -9.77 1.53 13.08
CA LYS A 98 -11.05 2.25 13.08
C LYS A 98 -12.25 1.30 13.03
N MET A 99 -12.21 0.25 12.20
CA MET A 99 -13.30 -0.73 12.13
C MET A 99 -13.52 -1.45 13.46
N VAL A 100 -12.46 -1.81 14.17
CA VAL A 100 -12.53 -2.46 15.49
C VAL A 100 -12.95 -1.45 16.55
N MET A 101 -12.26 -0.30 16.66
CA MET A 101 -12.47 0.72 17.69
C MET A 101 -13.89 1.31 17.64
N TYR A 102 -14.41 1.57 16.45
CA TYR A 102 -15.74 2.15 16.26
C TYR A 102 -16.86 1.12 16.30
N HIS A 103 -16.55 -0.19 16.42
CA HIS A 103 -17.53 -1.25 16.36
C HIS A 103 -18.48 -1.12 15.15
N VAL A 104 -17.91 -0.88 13.96
CA VAL A 104 -18.73 -0.67 12.76
C VAL A 104 -19.56 -1.89 12.38
N GLY A 105 -20.72 -1.63 11.80
CA GLY A 105 -21.60 -2.63 11.23
C GLY A 105 -21.12 -3.15 9.87
N ASN A 106 -22.04 -3.71 9.09
CA ASN A 106 -21.71 -4.24 7.76
C ASN A 106 -21.32 -3.12 6.78
N PRO A 107 -20.29 -3.31 5.97
CA PRO A 107 -19.91 -2.39 4.91
C PRO A 107 -21.01 -2.26 3.84
N SER A 108 -21.06 -1.08 3.20
CA SER A 108 -21.85 -0.90 1.97
C SER A 108 -21.20 -1.61 0.78
N ASP A 109 -21.98 -1.84 -0.28
CA ASP A 109 -21.43 -2.38 -1.54
C ASP A 109 -20.31 -1.50 -2.11
N GLY A 110 -20.39 -0.18 -1.95
CA GLY A 110 -19.35 0.74 -2.37
C GLY A 110 -18.08 0.62 -1.55
N ALA A 111 -18.19 0.47 -0.22
CA ALA A 111 -17.04 0.22 0.65
C ALA A 111 -16.35 -1.12 0.31
N ILE A 112 -17.12 -2.18 -0.01
CA ILE A 112 -16.57 -3.44 -0.47
C ILE A 112 -15.82 -3.24 -1.80
N ARG A 113 -16.39 -2.54 -2.77
CA ARG A 113 -15.72 -2.22 -4.05
C ARG A 113 -14.44 -1.41 -3.87
N MET A 114 -14.43 -0.44 -2.94
CA MET A 114 -13.21 0.30 -2.61
C MET A 114 -12.12 -0.62 -2.05
N SER A 115 -12.47 -1.55 -1.15
CA SER A 115 -11.50 -2.54 -0.62
C SER A 115 -10.89 -3.41 -1.72
N GLU A 116 -11.68 -3.80 -2.73
CA GLU A 116 -11.18 -4.52 -3.91
C GLU A 116 -10.20 -3.69 -4.75
N ILE A 117 -10.45 -2.37 -4.85
CA ILE A 117 -9.55 -1.46 -5.57
C ILE A 117 -8.24 -1.30 -4.80
N VAL A 118 -8.27 -1.14 -3.47
CA VAL A 118 -7.06 -1.12 -2.64
C VAL A 118 -6.19 -2.35 -2.91
N VAL A 119 -6.77 -3.55 -2.86
CA VAL A 119 -6.03 -4.80 -3.15
C VAL A 119 -5.42 -4.79 -4.55
N LYS A 120 -6.16 -4.32 -5.56
CA LYS A 120 -5.64 -4.24 -6.94
C LYS A 120 -4.48 -3.25 -7.05
N CYS A 121 -4.57 -2.06 -6.43
CA CYS A 121 -3.50 -1.06 -6.42
C CYS A 121 -2.25 -1.62 -5.75
N VAL A 122 -2.37 -2.14 -4.53
CA VAL A 122 -1.23 -2.71 -3.78
C VAL A 122 -0.62 -3.91 -4.52
N LYS A 123 -1.43 -4.72 -5.20
CA LYS A 123 -0.94 -5.81 -6.07
C LYS A 123 -0.08 -5.30 -7.23
N HIS A 124 -0.47 -4.19 -7.86
CA HIS A 124 0.34 -3.57 -8.91
C HIS A 124 1.64 -3.00 -8.35
N ILE A 125 1.61 -2.38 -7.16
CA ILE A 125 2.78 -1.91 -6.43
C ILE A 125 3.74 -3.07 -6.15
N ASN A 126 3.28 -4.13 -5.47
CA ASN A 126 4.08 -5.30 -5.11
C ASN A 126 4.80 -5.89 -6.35
N LYS A 127 4.07 -6.06 -7.46
CA LYS A 127 4.67 -6.54 -8.70
C LYS A 127 5.67 -5.56 -9.31
N SER A 128 5.50 -4.24 -9.14
CA SER A 128 6.43 -3.23 -9.65
C SER A 128 7.73 -3.22 -8.88
N ILE A 129 7.65 -3.38 -7.56
CA ILE A 129 8.84 -3.53 -6.69
C ILE A 129 9.69 -4.71 -7.14
N GLY A 130 9.10 -5.86 -7.49
CA GLY A 130 9.83 -7.03 -8.01
C GLY A 130 10.57 -6.79 -9.33
N TYR A 131 10.32 -5.67 -10.03
CA TYR A 131 11.07 -5.28 -11.23
C TYR A 131 12.16 -4.24 -10.98
N MET A 132 12.26 -3.67 -9.77
CA MET A 132 13.22 -2.59 -9.47
C MET A 132 14.69 -3.01 -9.67
N GLY A 133 15.01 -4.27 -9.39
CA GLY A 133 16.35 -4.84 -9.64
C GLY A 133 16.70 -5.09 -11.11
N SER A 134 15.74 -4.96 -12.03
CA SER A 134 15.87 -5.28 -13.46
C SER A 134 15.29 -4.22 -14.40
N LEU A 135 15.25 -2.95 -13.97
CA LEU A 135 14.60 -1.85 -14.69
C LEU A 135 15.04 -1.69 -16.14
N LYS A 136 16.33 -1.86 -16.44
CA LYS A 136 16.83 -1.79 -17.82
C LYS A 136 16.13 -2.75 -18.78
N LYS A 137 15.58 -3.85 -18.26
CA LYS A 137 14.87 -4.86 -19.04
C LYS A 137 13.34 -4.76 -18.88
N ASP A 138 12.89 -4.42 -17.68
CA ASP A 138 11.49 -4.60 -17.27
C ASP A 138 10.73 -3.27 -17.07
N HIS A 139 11.33 -2.10 -17.40
CA HIS A 139 10.70 -0.78 -17.23
C HIS A 139 9.30 -0.67 -17.88
N VAL A 140 9.11 -1.26 -19.08
CA VAL A 140 7.81 -1.26 -19.75
C VAL A 140 6.72 -1.98 -18.91
N LYS A 141 7.12 -3.02 -18.15
CA LYS A 141 6.19 -3.70 -17.25
C LYS A 141 5.81 -2.81 -16.06
N VAL A 142 6.77 -2.04 -15.54
CA VAL A 142 6.51 -1.07 -14.46
C VAL A 142 5.56 0.02 -14.97
N GLU A 143 5.84 0.62 -16.12
CA GLU A 143 4.99 1.65 -16.74
C GLU A 143 3.54 1.15 -16.97
N GLY A 144 3.39 -0.08 -17.47
CA GLY A 144 2.08 -0.70 -17.64
C GLY A 144 1.30 -0.82 -16.31
N ARG A 145 1.99 -1.10 -15.20
CA ARG A 145 1.36 -1.17 -13.87
C ARG A 145 1.03 0.20 -13.29
N VAL A 146 1.91 1.18 -13.48
CA VAL A 146 1.64 2.58 -13.14
C VAL A 146 0.32 3.04 -13.77
N HIS A 147 0.13 2.77 -15.07
CA HIS A 147 -1.11 3.13 -15.76
C HIS A 147 -2.35 2.43 -15.18
N GLN A 148 -2.23 1.18 -14.71
CA GLN A 148 -3.33 0.47 -14.06
C GLN A 148 -3.70 1.10 -12.71
N VAL A 149 -2.71 1.50 -11.88
CA VAL A 149 -2.97 2.16 -10.59
C VAL A 149 -3.69 3.48 -10.80
N LEU A 150 -3.23 4.34 -11.72
CA LEU A 150 -3.89 5.62 -12.02
C LEU A 150 -5.35 5.44 -12.51
N LYS A 151 -5.63 4.37 -13.25
CA LYS A 151 -7.00 4.05 -13.66
C LYS A 151 -7.86 3.60 -12.48
N LEU A 152 -7.29 2.81 -11.57
CA LEU A 152 -7.98 2.31 -10.38
C LEU A 152 -8.27 3.44 -9.39
N GLU A 153 -7.33 4.38 -9.21
CA GLU A 153 -7.52 5.59 -8.42
C GLU A 153 -8.72 6.40 -8.96
N SER A 154 -8.75 6.73 -10.24
CA SER A 154 -9.90 7.46 -10.83
C SER A 154 -11.24 6.68 -10.72
N GLU A 155 -11.21 5.34 -10.68
CA GLU A 155 -12.40 4.54 -10.39
C GLU A 155 -12.80 4.66 -8.91
N ALA A 156 -11.84 4.65 -8.00
CA ALA A 156 -12.06 4.76 -6.56
C ALA A 156 -12.64 6.12 -6.18
N ASP A 157 -12.11 7.21 -6.74
CA ASP A 157 -12.63 8.56 -6.55
C ASP A 157 -14.14 8.66 -6.83
N ASN A 158 -14.58 8.10 -7.95
CA ASN A 158 -15.98 8.10 -8.30
C ASN A 158 -16.83 7.34 -7.26
N ILE A 159 -16.34 6.16 -6.82
CA ILE A 159 -17.04 5.35 -5.80
C ILE A 159 -17.08 6.09 -4.47
N TYR A 160 -15.96 6.70 -4.06
CA TYR A 160 -15.86 7.48 -2.84
C TYR A 160 -16.88 8.62 -2.82
N HIS A 161 -16.94 9.42 -3.88
CA HIS A 161 -17.90 10.52 -3.99
C HIS A 161 -19.35 10.03 -3.96
N GLU A 162 -19.67 8.93 -4.65
CA GLU A 162 -21.01 8.31 -4.63
C GLU A 162 -21.37 7.81 -3.23
N GLU A 163 -20.46 7.09 -2.55
CA GLU A 163 -20.72 6.55 -1.20
C GLU A 163 -20.81 7.67 -0.16
N MET A 164 -19.98 8.70 -0.25
CA MET A 164 -20.09 9.88 0.61
C MET A 164 -21.44 10.59 0.42
N ALA A 165 -21.89 10.78 -0.81
CA ALA A 165 -23.20 11.39 -1.08
C ALA A 165 -24.35 10.55 -0.48
N LYS A 166 -24.34 9.22 -0.66
CA LYS A 166 -25.32 8.31 -0.05
C LYS A 166 -25.28 8.37 1.47
N LEU A 167 -24.08 8.32 2.06
CA LEU A 167 -23.90 8.35 3.51
C LEU A 167 -24.57 9.57 4.14
N PHE A 168 -24.44 10.76 3.54
CA PHE A 168 -25.02 11.99 4.05
C PHE A 168 -26.50 12.20 3.69
N THR A 169 -27.03 11.50 2.68
CA THR A 169 -28.44 11.66 2.25
C THR A 169 -29.36 10.56 2.78
N GLU A 170 -28.83 9.34 2.97
CA GLU A 170 -29.64 8.17 3.31
C GLU A 170 -29.49 7.73 4.78
N CYS A 171 -28.30 7.95 5.39
CA CYS A 171 -28.06 7.59 6.77
C CYS A 171 -28.60 8.68 7.72
N THR A 172 -29.39 8.27 8.72
CA THR A 172 -29.97 9.19 9.71
C THR A 172 -29.26 9.17 11.05
N ASP A 173 -28.36 8.21 11.28
CA ASP A 173 -27.56 8.12 12.51
C ASP A 173 -26.24 8.91 12.35
N PRO A 174 -26.07 10.03 13.06
CA PRO A 174 -24.88 10.85 12.94
C PRO A 174 -23.59 10.13 13.39
N ILE A 175 -23.70 9.13 14.27
CA ILE A 175 -22.53 8.34 14.71
C ILE A 175 -22.09 7.40 13.58
N GLU A 176 -23.00 6.74 12.90
CA GLU A 176 -22.67 5.89 11.74
C GLU A 176 -22.12 6.74 10.57
N ILE A 177 -22.62 7.96 10.37
CA ILE A 177 -22.07 8.89 9.37
C ILE A 177 -20.61 9.20 9.69
N ILE A 178 -20.27 9.52 10.95
CA ILE A 178 -18.90 9.83 11.37
C ILE A 178 -18.00 8.61 11.14
N LYS A 179 -18.38 7.44 11.61
CA LYS A 179 -17.59 6.21 11.49
C LYS A 179 -17.26 5.88 10.04
N TRP A 180 -18.29 5.79 9.20
CA TRP A 180 -18.11 5.40 7.80
C TRP A 180 -17.40 6.49 6.97
N LYS A 181 -17.66 7.77 7.27
CA LYS A 181 -16.90 8.86 6.65
C LYS A 181 -15.40 8.70 6.88
N GLU A 182 -14.98 8.45 8.13
CA GLU A 182 -13.56 8.29 8.43
C GLU A 182 -12.94 7.05 7.79
N ILE A 183 -13.68 5.93 7.75
CA ILE A 183 -13.20 4.70 7.12
C ILE A 183 -13.07 4.89 5.61
N LEU A 184 -14.08 5.46 4.94
CA LEU A 184 -14.03 5.71 3.50
C LEU A 184 -12.89 6.67 3.14
N SER A 185 -12.68 7.74 3.94
CA SER A 185 -11.53 8.65 3.73
C SER A 185 -10.19 7.93 3.91
N SER A 186 -10.04 7.07 4.92
CA SER A 186 -8.79 6.30 5.06
C SER A 186 -8.57 5.30 3.91
N MET A 187 -9.63 4.79 3.28
CA MET A 187 -9.49 3.94 2.09
C MET A 187 -9.02 4.76 0.87
N GLU A 188 -9.50 5.99 0.72
CA GLU A 188 -9.02 6.95 -0.27
C GLU A 188 -7.54 7.26 -0.04
N ASP A 189 -7.13 7.58 1.20
CA ASP A 189 -5.73 7.85 1.57
C ASP A 189 -4.78 6.69 1.18
N VAL A 190 -5.21 5.42 1.29
CA VAL A 190 -4.42 4.28 0.82
C VAL A 190 -4.25 4.29 -0.69
N ILE A 191 -5.30 4.60 -1.44
CA ILE A 191 -5.30 4.59 -2.91
C ILE A 191 -4.45 5.76 -3.43
N ASP A 192 -4.58 6.95 -2.84
CA ASP A 192 -3.75 8.12 -3.11
C ASP A 192 -2.27 7.85 -2.80
N GLY A 193 -1.99 7.18 -1.68
CA GLY A 193 -0.64 6.71 -1.37
C GLY A 193 -0.07 5.76 -2.43
N CYS A 194 -0.91 4.91 -3.03
CA CYS A 194 -0.52 4.09 -4.17
C CYS A 194 -0.23 4.93 -5.43
N GLU A 195 -0.98 6.01 -5.68
CA GLU A 195 -0.71 6.96 -6.78
C GLU A 195 0.64 7.66 -6.58
N ASP A 196 0.91 8.16 -5.39
CA ASP A 196 2.19 8.77 -5.03
C ASP A 196 3.37 7.81 -5.26
N LEU A 197 3.20 6.55 -4.86
CA LEU A 197 4.21 5.51 -5.01
C LEU A 197 4.50 5.20 -6.49
N VAL A 198 3.47 5.14 -7.35
CA VAL A 198 3.69 4.95 -8.79
C VAL A 198 4.29 6.21 -9.44
N GLY A 199 4.05 7.40 -8.89
CA GLY A 199 4.77 8.62 -9.25
C GLY A 199 6.29 8.48 -8.99
N THR A 200 6.66 7.87 -7.87
CA THR A 200 8.06 7.55 -7.55
C THR A 200 8.62 6.50 -8.51
N PHE A 201 7.86 5.45 -8.86
CA PHE A 201 8.30 4.47 -9.86
C PHE A 201 8.63 5.12 -11.21
N ARG A 202 7.82 6.08 -11.69
CA ARG A 202 8.11 6.83 -12.93
C ARG A 202 9.45 7.56 -12.84
N ARG A 203 9.73 8.22 -11.71
CA ARG A 203 11.02 8.92 -11.51
C ARG A 203 12.19 7.95 -11.53
N VAL A 204 12.05 6.81 -10.85
CA VAL A 204 13.07 5.77 -10.81
C VAL A 204 13.28 5.17 -12.20
N VAL A 205 12.22 4.85 -12.94
CA VAL A 205 12.33 4.37 -14.34
C VAL A 205 13.09 5.38 -15.21
N LEU A 206 12.77 6.67 -15.13
CA LEU A 206 13.46 7.71 -15.93
C LEU A 206 14.95 7.84 -15.60
N LYS A 207 15.38 7.48 -14.38
CA LYS A 207 16.79 7.55 -13.97
C LYS A 207 17.61 6.31 -14.35
N TYR A 208 16.98 5.12 -14.34
CA TYR A 208 17.73 3.85 -14.32
C TYR A 208 17.35 2.88 -15.46
N ALA A 209 16.34 3.17 -16.30
CA ALA A 209 15.92 2.33 -17.43
C ALA A 209 16.75 2.52 -18.71
#